data_4bb0cb27d805608b99e16236195c0585
#
_entry.id   4bb0cb27d805608b99e16236195c0585
#
_cell.length_a   1.000
_cell.length_b   1.000
_cell.length_c   1.000
_cell.angle_alpha   90.00
_cell.angle_beta   90.00
_cell.angle_gamma   90.00
#
_symmetry.space_group_name_H-M   'P 1'
#
loop_
_entity.id
_entity.type
_entity.pdbx_description
1 polymer ?
#
loop_
_entity_poly.entity_id
_entity_poly.type
_entity_poly.pdbx_seq_one_letter_code
_entity_poly.pdbx_strand_id
1 'polypeptide(L)'
;MTVRVRVHKGSGNVFADIGLPNAEEHLVKAKLVFKIEALMRERGLKQIEAADLLGVKQPDISKMLRGDFRQFSVDRLLRFLVALGQDVEIVIKPHKGKREPAALQVA
;
A
#
# COMPACT_ATOMS: atom_id res chain seq x y z
N MET A 1 -12.55 12.36 17.14
CA MET A 1 -13.27 11.17 16.65
C MET A 1 -12.35 10.31 15.80
N THR A 2 -12.30 9.03 16.07
CA THR A 2 -11.47 8.10 15.32
C THR A 2 -12.33 7.32 14.33
N VAL A 3 -11.92 7.31 13.09
CA VAL A 3 -12.62 6.56 12.04
C VAL A 3 -11.70 5.46 11.54
N ARG A 4 -12.22 4.25 11.45
CA ARG A 4 -11.48 3.10 10.91
C ARG A 4 -12.16 2.61 9.64
N VAL A 5 -11.38 2.49 8.57
CA VAL A 5 -11.87 2.01 7.28
C VAL A 5 -11.12 0.73 6.94
N ARG A 6 -11.86 -0.35 6.75
CA ARG A 6 -11.26 -1.61 6.31
C ARG A 6 -11.21 -1.64 4.78
N VAL A 7 -10.03 -1.91 4.25
CA VAL A 7 -9.83 -2.05 2.82
C VAL A 7 -10.11 -3.50 2.43
N HIS A 8 -10.95 -3.69 1.41
CA HIS A 8 -11.24 -5.00 0.87
C HIS A 8 -11.21 -4.93 -0.66
N LYS A 9 -11.28 -6.08 -1.31
CA LYS A 9 -11.12 -6.20 -2.76
C LYS A 9 -12.06 -5.28 -3.55
N GLY A 10 -13.28 -5.07 -3.06
CA GLY A 10 -14.26 -4.21 -3.70
C GLY A 10 -14.26 -2.76 -3.25
N SER A 11 -13.31 -2.35 -2.42
CA SER A 11 -13.24 -0.97 -1.94
C SER A 11 -13.00 0.00 -3.07
N GLY A 12 -13.64 1.16 -3.01
CA GLY A 12 -13.35 2.27 -3.90
C GLY A 12 -11.96 2.84 -3.63
N ASN A 13 -11.58 3.85 -4.42
CA ASN A 13 -10.29 4.51 -4.24
C ASN A 13 -10.33 5.42 -3.01
N VAL A 14 -9.87 4.90 -1.88
CA VAL A 14 -9.95 5.57 -0.58
C VAL A 14 -8.97 6.73 -0.48
N PHE A 15 -7.88 6.70 -1.24
CA PHE A 15 -6.80 7.69 -1.15
C PHE A 15 -6.85 8.76 -2.23
N ALA A 16 -7.79 8.68 -3.19
CA ALA A 16 -7.86 9.64 -4.30
C ALA A 16 -8.00 11.08 -3.83
N ASP A 17 -8.70 11.29 -2.71
CA ASP A 17 -9.06 12.63 -2.24
C ASP A 17 -8.20 13.12 -1.07
N ILE A 18 -7.20 12.37 -0.63
CA ILE A 18 -6.40 12.75 0.53
C ILE A 18 -5.39 13.85 0.19
N GLY A 19 -4.97 13.94 -1.07
CA GLY A 19 -4.08 15.02 -1.50
C GLY A 19 -2.73 15.03 -0.81
N LEU A 20 -2.10 13.88 -0.64
CA LEU A 20 -0.79 13.80 -0.02
C LEU A 20 0.28 14.48 -0.87
N PRO A 21 1.25 15.18 -0.24
CA PRO A 21 2.43 15.64 -0.97
C PRO A 21 3.15 14.46 -1.64
N ASN A 22 3.72 14.70 -2.82
CA ASN A 22 4.39 13.65 -3.59
C ASN A 22 5.46 12.90 -2.79
N ALA A 23 6.22 13.60 -1.95
CA ALA A 23 7.26 12.97 -1.15
C ALA A 23 6.69 12.00 -0.11
N GLU A 24 5.59 12.38 0.56
CA GLU A 24 4.93 11.51 1.53
C GLU A 24 4.27 10.32 0.85
N GLU A 25 3.64 10.55 -0.28
CA GLU A 25 3.03 9.49 -1.07
C GLU A 25 4.08 8.46 -1.49
N HIS A 26 5.24 8.91 -1.96
CA HIS A 26 6.32 8.03 -2.35
C HIS A 26 6.83 7.20 -1.17
N LEU A 27 6.98 7.84 -0.01
CA LEU A 27 7.44 7.14 1.21
C LEU A 27 6.43 6.06 1.63
N VAL A 28 5.14 6.37 1.59
CA VAL A 28 4.10 5.39 1.91
C VAL A 28 4.14 4.22 0.93
N LYS A 29 4.27 4.50 -0.36
CA LYS A 29 4.39 3.45 -1.38
C LYS A 29 5.60 2.56 -1.11
N ALA A 30 6.73 3.15 -0.77
CA ALA A 30 7.96 2.39 -0.46
C ALA A 30 7.74 1.44 0.71
N LYS A 31 7.08 1.91 1.76
CA LYS A 31 6.77 1.08 2.93
C LYS A 31 5.82 -0.06 2.59
N LEU A 32 4.81 0.21 1.77
CA LEU A 32 3.86 -0.82 1.33
C LEU A 32 4.54 -1.87 0.45
N VAL A 33 5.40 -1.43 -0.48
CA VAL A 33 6.15 -2.34 -1.34
C VAL A 33 7.08 -3.22 -0.50
N PHE A 34 7.71 -2.65 0.52
CA PHE A 34 8.56 -3.42 1.43
C PHE A 34 7.77 -4.54 2.13
N LYS A 35 6.56 -4.24 2.59
CA LYS A 35 5.70 -5.25 3.21
C LYS A 35 5.26 -6.31 2.20
N ILE A 36 4.92 -5.92 0.98
CA ILE A 36 4.55 -6.86 -0.09
C ILE A 36 5.71 -7.80 -0.38
N GLU A 37 6.92 -7.28 -0.51
CA GLU A 37 8.11 -8.09 -0.75
C GLU A 37 8.36 -9.07 0.38
N ALA A 38 8.22 -8.62 1.63
CA ALA A 38 8.40 -9.49 2.79
C ALA A 38 7.39 -10.65 2.79
N LEU A 39 6.13 -10.37 2.45
CA LEU A 39 5.10 -11.40 2.39
C LEU A 39 5.34 -12.38 1.24
N MET A 40 5.80 -11.89 0.10
CA MET A 40 6.18 -12.76 -1.02
C MET A 40 7.30 -13.72 -0.59
N ARG A 41 8.29 -13.19 0.11
CA ARG A 41 9.42 -13.97 0.61
C ARG A 41 8.99 -15.03 1.62
N GLU A 42 8.13 -14.65 2.58
CA GLU A 42 7.58 -15.58 3.57
C GLU A 42 6.83 -16.73 2.92
N ARG A 43 6.09 -16.46 1.86
CA ARG A 43 5.30 -17.47 1.16
C ARG A 43 6.10 -18.22 0.10
N GLY A 44 7.35 -17.83 -0.13
CA GLY A 44 8.14 -18.42 -1.19
C GLY A 44 7.58 -18.18 -2.58
N LEU A 45 6.90 -17.04 -2.79
CA LEU A 45 6.30 -16.72 -4.08
C LEU A 45 7.36 -16.23 -5.06
N LYS A 46 7.36 -16.81 -6.25
CA LYS A 46 8.13 -16.29 -7.37
C LYS A 46 7.42 -15.08 -7.96
N GLN A 47 8.16 -14.25 -8.70
CA GLN A 47 7.57 -13.05 -9.30
C GLN A 47 6.39 -13.38 -10.22
N ILE A 48 6.48 -14.45 -10.99
CA ILE A 48 5.39 -14.86 -11.89
C ILE A 48 4.15 -15.29 -11.10
N GLU A 49 4.36 -15.97 -9.98
CA GLU A 49 3.25 -16.39 -9.12
C GLU A 49 2.57 -15.20 -8.45
N ALA A 50 3.38 -14.25 -7.98
CA ALA A 50 2.86 -13.02 -7.39
C ALA A 50 2.11 -12.18 -8.44
N ALA A 51 2.63 -12.09 -9.64
CA ALA A 51 1.97 -11.36 -10.73
C ALA A 51 0.60 -11.94 -11.01
N ASP A 52 0.48 -13.25 -11.06
CA ASP A 52 -0.78 -13.93 -11.29
C ASP A 52 -1.76 -13.66 -10.13
N LEU A 53 -1.29 -13.80 -8.90
CA LEU A 53 -2.10 -13.56 -7.70
C LEU A 53 -2.59 -12.11 -7.61
N LEU A 54 -1.74 -11.16 -7.93
CA LEU A 54 -2.06 -9.74 -7.82
C LEU A 54 -2.73 -9.17 -9.09
N GLY A 55 -2.87 -9.97 -10.13
CA GLY A 55 -3.53 -9.54 -11.36
C GLY A 55 -2.74 -8.52 -12.17
N VAL A 56 -1.42 -8.61 -12.15
CA VAL A 56 -0.53 -7.73 -12.90
C VAL A 56 0.44 -8.54 -13.74
N LYS A 57 1.17 -7.87 -14.62
CA LYS A 57 2.18 -8.52 -15.44
C LYS A 57 3.48 -8.72 -14.66
N GLN A 58 4.19 -9.81 -14.92
CA GLN A 58 5.43 -10.12 -14.22
C GLN A 58 6.48 -9.00 -14.33
N PRO A 59 6.68 -8.33 -15.48
CA PRO A 59 7.60 -7.20 -15.54
C PRO A 59 7.23 -6.04 -14.58
N ASP A 60 5.95 -5.85 -14.30
CA ASP A 60 5.50 -4.82 -13.34
C ASP A 60 5.88 -5.18 -11.92
N ILE A 61 5.79 -6.45 -11.55
CA ILE A 61 6.27 -6.94 -10.26
C ILE A 61 7.78 -6.72 -10.15
N SER A 62 8.52 -7.06 -11.19
CA SER A 62 9.97 -6.89 -11.22
C SER A 62 10.37 -5.42 -11.03
N LYS A 63 9.70 -4.51 -11.72
CA LYS A 63 9.93 -3.06 -11.56
C LYS A 63 9.62 -2.58 -10.14
N MET A 64 8.49 -3.01 -9.61
CA MET A 64 8.07 -2.65 -8.26
C MET A 64 9.14 -3.04 -7.23
N LEU A 65 9.62 -4.26 -7.31
CA LEU A 65 10.63 -4.79 -6.37
C LEU A 65 11.99 -4.12 -6.50
N ARG A 66 12.28 -3.54 -7.66
CA ARG A 66 13.53 -2.78 -7.88
C ARG A 66 13.42 -1.31 -7.47
N GLY A 67 12.27 -0.89 -6.94
CA GLY A 67 12.06 0.49 -6.52
C GLY A 67 11.33 1.37 -7.53
N ASP A 68 10.93 0.82 -8.66
CA ASP A 68 10.14 1.54 -9.66
C ASP A 68 8.66 1.18 -9.49
N PHE A 69 8.01 1.86 -8.57
CA PHE A 69 6.63 1.59 -8.20
C PHE A 69 5.71 2.81 -8.34
N ARG A 70 6.17 3.87 -8.99
CA ARG A 70 5.38 5.10 -9.14
C ARG A 70 4.08 4.88 -9.90
N GLN A 71 4.03 3.91 -10.78
CA GLN A 71 2.83 3.57 -11.55
C GLN A 71 1.71 2.95 -10.70
N PHE A 72 2.04 2.45 -9.52
CA PHE A 72 1.04 1.88 -8.62
C PHE A 72 0.55 2.93 -7.63
N SER A 73 -0.76 3.10 -7.53
CA SER A 73 -1.34 3.97 -6.50
C SER A 73 -1.22 3.34 -5.12
N VAL A 74 -1.28 4.15 -4.07
CA VAL A 74 -1.31 3.65 -2.69
C VAL A 74 -2.48 2.68 -2.52
N ASP A 75 -3.63 3.03 -3.04
CA ASP A 75 -4.83 2.21 -2.98
C ASP A 75 -4.61 0.83 -3.61
N ARG A 76 -3.96 0.78 -4.76
CA ARG A 76 -3.66 -0.47 -5.44
C ARG A 76 -2.69 -1.34 -4.64
N LEU A 77 -1.67 -0.73 -4.05
CA LEU A 77 -0.71 -1.45 -3.19
C LEU A 77 -1.40 -2.03 -1.95
N LEU A 78 -2.34 -1.31 -1.36
CA LEU A 78 -3.13 -1.83 -0.25
C LEU A 78 -3.96 -3.04 -0.66
N ARG A 79 -4.51 -3.03 -1.86
CA ARG A 79 -5.26 -4.18 -2.39
C ARG A 79 -4.36 -5.38 -2.64
N PHE A 80 -3.11 -5.15 -3.01
CA PHE A 80 -2.14 -6.24 -3.13
C PHE A 80 -1.94 -6.92 -1.78
N LEU A 81 -1.85 -6.13 -0.70
CA LEU A 81 -1.73 -6.70 0.65
C LEU A 81 -2.95 -7.53 1.02
N VAL A 82 -4.15 -7.06 0.68
CA VAL A 82 -5.37 -7.83 0.90
C VAL A 82 -5.34 -9.14 0.12
N ALA A 83 -4.89 -9.10 -1.15
CA ALA A 83 -4.76 -10.31 -1.97
C ALA A 83 -3.73 -11.28 -1.39
N LEU A 84 -2.75 -10.77 -0.65
CA LEU A 84 -1.75 -11.58 0.05
C LEU A 84 -2.24 -12.05 1.44
N GLY A 85 -3.54 -11.91 1.71
CA GLY A 85 -4.14 -12.43 2.94
C GLY A 85 -4.05 -11.52 4.14
N GLN A 86 -3.71 -10.24 3.94
CA GLN A 86 -3.59 -9.31 5.05
C GLN A 86 -4.91 -8.57 5.28
N ASP A 87 -5.21 -8.32 6.55
CA ASP A 87 -6.25 -7.38 6.91
C ASP A 87 -5.64 -5.98 6.88
N VAL A 88 -6.22 -5.11 6.06
CA VAL A 88 -5.75 -3.73 5.93
C VAL A 88 -6.80 -2.79 6.51
N GLU A 89 -6.39 -1.97 7.45
CA GLU A 89 -7.27 -1.02 8.12
C GLU A 89 -6.65 0.37 8.09
N ILE A 90 -7.44 1.35 7.69
CA ILE A 90 -7.04 2.76 7.69
C ILE A 90 -7.68 3.41 8.90
N VAL A 91 -6.87 4.02 9.74
CA VAL A 91 -7.33 4.69 10.95
C VAL A 91 -7.14 6.19 10.79
N ILE A 92 -8.23 6.92 10.87
CA ILE A 92 -8.24 8.38 10.81
C ILE A 92 -8.62 8.89 12.21
N LYS A 93 -7.72 9.63 12.82
CA LYS A 93 -7.92 10.16 14.15
C LYS A 93 -7.43 11.60 14.23
N PRO A 94 -7.95 12.41 15.18
CA PRO A 94 -7.48 13.78 15.32
C PRO A 94 -5.99 13.84 15.60
N HIS A 95 -5.31 14.78 14.96
CA HIS A 95 -3.90 15.02 15.21
C HIS A 95 -3.74 15.72 16.57
N LYS A 96 -2.89 15.17 17.43
CA LYS A 96 -2.70 15.69 18.78
C LYS A 96 -1.57 16.71 18.89
N GLY A 97 -0.68 16.77 17.93
CA GLY A 97 0.44 17.71 17.94
C GLY A 97 0.02 19.05 17.34
N LYS A 98 0.34 20.14 17.99
CA LYS A 98 -0.01 21.48 17.53
C LYS A 98 0.99 22.06 16.54
N ARG A 99 2.21 21.52 16.49
CA ARG A 99 3.33 22.09 15.72
C ARG A 99 3.80 21.22 14.56
N GLU A 100 3.40 19.97 14.53
CA GLU A 100 3.80 19.04 13.48
C GLU A 100 2.63 18.75 12.57
N PRO A 101 2.84 18.73 11.24
CA PRO A 101 1.76 18.36 10.33
C PRO A 101 1.37 16.90 10.54
N ALA A 102 0.09 16.60 10.31
CA ALA A 102 -0.37 15.23 10.31
C ALA A 102 0.34 14.46 9.19
N ALA A 103 0.78 13.25 9.49
CA ALA A 103 1.48 12.41 8.55
C ALA A 103 0.82 11.04 8.47
N LEU A 104 0.89 10.43 7.30
CA LEU A 104 0.43 9.06 7.10
C LEU A 104 1.53 8.11 7.56
N GLN A 105 1.16 7.15 8.41
CA GLN A 105 2.09 6.15 8.92
C GLN A 105 1.67 4.75 8.50
N VAL A 106 2.65 3.93 8.21
CA VAL A 106 2.47 2.52 7.91
C VAL A 106 3.09 1.72 9.05
N ALA A 107 2.24 1.02 9.77
CA ALA A 107 2.69 0.20 10.90
C ALA A 107 3.27 -1.14 10.43
#